data_62c681d7e88f725508f0e28ea5875867
#
_entry.id   62c681d7e88f725508f0e28ea5875867
#
_cell.length_a   1.000
_cell.length_b   1.000
_cell.length_c   1.000
_cell.angle_alpha   90.00
_cell.angle_beta   90.00
_cell.angle_gamma   90.00
#
_symmetry.space_group_name_H-M   'P 1'
#
loop_
_entity.id
_entity.type
_entity.pdbx_description
1 polymer ?
#
loop_
_entity_poly.entity_id
_entity_poly.type
_entity_poly.pdbx_seq_one_letter_code
_entity_poly.pdbx_strand_id
1 'polypeptide(L)'
;PEGFQIIGQLASYLASLPAAGVTVFSVFIAVYRTKMKWSLTNILFFIGVAGWVIGGLGAVIDATISNNIVLHNTLWVPAHFHTYNAMGNVLFSIGFFYWFSIQFTENVKPEKFTKLTLAMLLIGGAGFLLAFYLGGADSIPRRYSTYPAELSAGAPLAVIGAIFATIYLIAILIFFFNISKRCLKVL
;
A
#
# COMPACT_ATOMS: atom_id res chain seq x y z
N PRO A 1 2.77 18.81 -25.81
CA PRO A 1 3.87 18.62 -26.75
C PRO A 1 4.60 17.30 -26.43
N GLU A 2 4.79 16.46 -27.45
CA GLU A 2 5.36 15.11 -27.34
C GLU A 2 6.74 15.11 -26.65
N GLY A 3 7.56 16.12 -26.89
CA GLY A 3 8.88 16.22 -26.27
C GLY A 3 8.84 16.25 -24.73
N PHE A 4 7.89 16.92 -24.12
CA PHE A 4 7.74 16.93 -22.67
C PHE A 4 7.30 15.58 -22.11
N GLN A 5 6.47 14.84 -22.86
CA GLN A 5 6.05 13.49 -22.45
C GLN A 5 7.23 12.52 -22.47
N ILE A 6 8.07 12.58 -23.49
CA ILE A 6 9.29 11.75 -23.58
C ILE A 6 10.25 12.07 -22.43
N ILE A 7 10.50 13.35 -22.16
CA ILE A 7 11.36 13.77 -21.05
C ILE A 7 10.78 13.28 -19.71
N GLY A 8 9.47 13.42 -19.50
CA GLY A 8 8.79 12.94 -18.31
C GLY A 8 8.90 11.43 -18.12
N GLN A 9 8.73 10.67 -19.19
CA GLN A 9 8.89 9.20 -19.16
C GLN A 9 10.33 8.81 -18.80
N LEU A 10 11.33 9.39 -19.45
CA LEU A 10 12.74 9.11 -19.17
C LEU A 10 13.11 9.48 -17.73
N ALA A 11 12.68 10.65 -17.26
CA ALA A 11 12.93 11.09 -15.88
C ALA A 11 12.30 10.14 -14.86
N SER A 12 11.08 9.68 -15.09
CA SER A 12 10.41 8.71 -14.24
C SER A 12 11.14 7.36 -14.20
N TYR A 13 11.58 6.87 -15.34
CA TYR A 13 12.34 5.60 -15.42
C TYR A 13 13.67 5.69 -14.69
N LEU A 14 14.43 6.77 -14.93
CA LEU A 14 15.74 6.97 -14.30
C LEU A 14 15.64 7.18 -12.79
N ALA A 15 14.55 7.76 -12.30
CA ALA A 15 14.33 7.93 -10.87
C ALA A 15 13.81 6.65 -10.21
N SER A 16 12.83 5.98 -10.82
CA SER A 16 12.09 4.90 -10.15
C SER A 16 12.75 3.53 -10.26
N LEU A 17 13.28 3.15 -11.43
CA LEU A 17 13.83 1.80 -11.63
C LEU A 17 15.11 1.54 -10.82
N PRO A 18 16.12 2.44 -10.81
CA PRO A 18 17.31 2.24 -9.99
C PRO A 18 16.98 2.24 -8.49
N ALA A 19 16.10 3.16 -8.05
CA ALA A 19 15.68 3.23 -6.65
C ALA A 19 14.97 1.96 -6.19
N ALA A 20 14.04 1.44 -6.99
CA ALA A 20 13.36 0.17 -6.73
C ALA A 20 14.36 -1.00 -6.71
N GLY A 21 15.27 -1.07 -7.69
CA GLY A 21 16.29 -2.10 -7.79
C GLY A 21 17.23 -2.13 -6.57
N VAL A 22 17.76 -0.98 -6.18
CA VAL A 22 18.64 -0.85 -4.99
C VAL A 22 17.87 -1.22 -3.71
N THR A 23 16.62 -0.78 -3.59
CA THR A 23 15.80 -1.09 -2.42
C THR A 23 15.53 -2.59 -2.31
N VAL A 24 15.09 -3.24 -3.39
CA VAL A 24 14.85 -4.70 -3.43
C VAL A 24 16.13 -5.46 -3.07
N PHE A 25 17.23 -5.11 -3.71
CA PHE A 25 18.53 -5.76 -3.45
C PHE A 25 18.95 -5.60 -1.98
N SER A 26 18.88 -4.37 -1.45
CA SER A 26 19.30 -4.08 -0.08
C SER A 26 18.45 -4.83 0.95
N VAL A 27 17.11 -4.83 0.76
CA VAL A 27 16.21 -5.54 1.67
C VAL A 27 16.41 -7.05 1.58
N PHE A 28 16.54 -7.60 0.35
CA PHE A 28 16.80 -9.03 0.16
C PHE A 28 18.10 -9.46 0.84
N ILE A 29 19.18 -8.71 0.65
CA ILE A 29 20.47 -8.97 1.29
C ILE A 29 20.36 -8.84 2.82
N ALA A 30 19.66 -7.83 3.33
CA ALA A 30 19.45 -7.66 4.76
C ALA A 30 18.71 -8.87 5.35
N VAL A 31 17.60 -9.29 4.76
CA VAL A 31 16.81 -10.45 5.21
C VAL A 31 17.64 -11.73 5.18
N TYR A 32 18.36 -11.97 4.07
CA TYR A 32 19.16 -13.18 3.87
C TYR A 32 20.35 -13.26 4.83
N ARG A 33 21.13 -12.17 4.96
CA ARG A 33 22.36 -12.17 5.78
C ARG A 33 22.11 -12.12 7.27
N THR A 34 21.09 -11.39 7.71
CA THR A 34 20.83 -11.20 9.14
C THR A 34 20.00 -12.32 9.76
N LYS A 35 19.48 -13.25 8.95
CA LYS A 35 18.53 -14.28 9.40
C LYS A 35 17.39 -13.64 10.21
N MET A 36 16.82 -12.59 9.67
CA MET A 36 15.85 -11.71 10.32
C MET A 36 14.73 -12.49 11.01
N LYS A 37 14.50 -12.20 12.28
CA LYS A 37 13.34 -12.74 13.00
C LYS A 37 12.07 -12.03 12.50
N TRP A 38 11.08 -12.81 12.08
CA TRP A 38 9.79 -12.30 11.61
C TRP A 38 8.89 -11.85 12.78
N SER A 39 9.30 -10.80 13.48
CA SER A 39 8.45 -10.09 14.43
C SER A 39 7.38 -9.28 13.68
N LEU A 40 6.32 -8.88 14.38
CA LEU A 40 5.28 -8.03 13.77
C LEU A 40 5.87 -6.75 13.18
N THR A 41 6.76 -6.07 13.89
CA THR A 41 7.48 -4.88 13.41
C THR A 41 8.19 -5.16 12.09
N ASN A 42 8.96 -6.24 12.03
CA ASN A 42 9.74 -6.57 10.85
C ASN A 42 8.86 -6.97 9.66
N ILE A 43 7.73 -7.65 9.92
CA ILE A 43 6.73 -7.95 8.90
C ILE A 43 6.13 -6.66 8.33
N LEU A 44 5.72 -5.73 9.18
CA LEU A 44 5.13 -4.46 8.75
C LEU A 44 6.12 -3.61 7.95
N PHE A 45 7.37 -3.52 8.38
CA PHE A 45 8.42 -2.82 7.62
C PHE A 45 8.71 -3.49 6.29
N PHE A 46 8.84 -4.81 6.27
CA PHE A 46 9.10 -5.55 5.04
C PHE A 46 7.99 -5.36 4.01
N ILE A 47 6.72 -5.51 4.44
CA ILE A 47 5.57 -5.31 3.55
C ILE A 47 5.44 -3.82 3.16
N GLY A 48 5.76 -2.89 4.07
CA GLY A 48 5.80 -1.46 3.76
C GLY A 48 6.81 -1.13 2.65
N VAL A 49 8.02 -1.69 2.71
CA VAL A 49 9.02 -1.55 1.63
C VAL A 49 8.53 -2.19 0.34
N ALA A 50 7.93 -3.40 0.41
CA ALA A 50 7.36 -4.05 -0.76
C ALA A 50 6.25 -3.20 -1.41
N GLY A 51 5.38 -2.60 -0.60
CA GLY A 51 4.34 -1.66 -1.07
C GLY A 51 4.94 -0.44 -1.81
N TRP A 52 6.03 0.09 -1.29
CA TRP A 52 6.76 1.17 -1.95
C TRP A 52 7.36 0.76 -3.29
N VAL A 53 7.99 -0.41 -3.35
CA VAL A 53 8.58 -0.95 -4.59
C VAL A 53 7.49 -1.22 -5.63
N ILE A 54 6.39 -1.87 -5.23
CA ILE A 54 5.26 -2.15 -6.13
C ILE A 54 4.63 -0.84 -6.62
N GLY A 55 4.45 0.14 -5.74
CA GLY A 55 3.99 1.47 -6.11
C GLY A 55 4.95 2.15 -7.10
N GLY A 56 6.28 2.02 -6.90
CA GLY A 56 7.30 2.52 -7.82
C GLY A 56 7.22 1.90 -9.22
N LEU A 57 7.01 0.60 -9.28
CA LEU A 57 6.77 -0.07 -10.57
C LEU A 57 5.47 0.39 -11.22
N GLY A 58 4.41 0.63 -10.43
CA GLY A 58 3.17 1.24 -10.91
C GLY A 58 3.40 2.62 -11.52
N ALA A 59 4.26 3.46 -10.90
CA ALA A 59 4.64 4.76 -11.44
C ALA A 59 5.35 4.66 -12.79
N VAL A 60 6.20 3.65 -12.99
CA VAL A 60 6.86 3.40 -14.28
C VAL A 60 5.82 3.03 -15.36
N ILE A 61 4.83 2.20 -15.01
CA ILE A 61 3.72 1.85 -15.91
C ILE A 61 2.94 3.10 -16.29
N ASP A 62 2.59 3.94 -15.30
CA ASP A 62 1.84 5.17 -15.52
C ASP A 62 2.63 6.23 -16.32
N ALA A 63 3.94 6.28 -16.16
CA ALA A 63 4.80 7.19 -16.90
C ALA A 63 5.07 6.77 -18.35
N THR A 64 4.83 5.51 -18.70
CA THR A 64 4.96 5.01 -20.06
C THR A 64 3.86 5.62 -20.93
N ILE A 65 4.24 6.35 -21.97
CA ILE A 65 3.31 7.17 -22.80
C ILE A 65 2.13 6.35 -23.31
N SER A 66 2.40 5.17 -23.89
CA SER A 66 1.36 4.28 -24.42
C SER A 66 0.36 3.82 -23.33
N ASN A 67 0.85 3.51 -22.14
CA ASN A 67 0.02 3.09 -21.03
C ASN A 67 -0.75 4.28 -20.43
N ASN A 68 -0.08 5.43 -20.33
CA ASN A 68 -0.68 6.65 -19.80
C ASN A 68 -1.91 7.09 -20.59
N ILE A 69 -1.88 6.98 -21.92
CA ILE A 69 -3.02 7.31 -22.78
C ILE A 69 -4.28 6.51 -22.38
N VAL A 70 -4.11 5.25 -22.01
CA VAL A 70 -5.23 4.35 -21.66
C VAL A 70 -5.60 4.44 -20.18
N LEU A 71 -4.61 4.53 -19.29
CA LEU A 71 -4.80 4.36 -17.84
C LEU A 71 -5.02 5.67 -17.08
N HIS A 72 -4.63 6.82 -17.63
CA HIS A 72 -4.53 8.10 -16.90
C HIS A 72 -5.82 8.52 -16.16
N ASN A 73 -6.98 8.31 -16.73
CA ASN A 73 -8.27 8.69 -16.13
C ASN A 73 -9.02 7.51 -15.49
N THR A 74 -8.41 6.34 -15.40
CA THR A 74 -9.03 5.14 -14.85
C THR A 74 -8.75 4.98 -13.34
N LEU A 75 -9.36 3.96 -12.74
CA LEU A 75 -9.10 3.54 -11.36
C LEU A 75 -7.68 3.02 -11.13
N TRP A 76 -6.90 2.78 -12.18
CA TRP A 76 -5.49 2.40 -12.09
C TRP A 76 -4.65 3.46 -11.35
N VAL A 77 -4.85 4.74 -11.68
CA VAL A 77 -4.07 5.83 -11.06
C VAL A 77 -4.27 5.91 -9.55
N PRO A 78 -5.50 5.93 -9.00
CA PRO A 78 -5.66 5.85 -7.56
C PRO A 78 -5.17 4.52 -6.97
N ALA A 79 -5.25 3.38 -7.69
CA ALA A 79 -4.72 2.11 -7.21
C ALA A 79 -3.21 2.20 -6.96
N HIS A 80 -2.44 2.65 -7.94
CA HIS A 80 -1.00 2.82 -7.80
C HIS A 80 -0.63 3.80 -6.69
N PHE A 81 -1.30 4.96 -6.62
CA PHE A 81 -1.08 5.94 -5.57
C PHE A 81 -1.38 5.38 -4.16
N HIS A 82 -2.47 4.65 -4.00
CA HIS A 82 -2.81 4.02 -2.73
C HIS A 82 -1.90 2.84 -2.39
N THR A 83 -1.24 2.22 -3.37
CA THR A 83 -0.20 1.22 -3.10
C THR A 83 0.95 1.83 -2.32
N TYR A 84 1.44 3.02 -2.72
CA TYR A 84 2.43 3.76 -1.93
C TYR A 84 1.93 4.11 -0.53
N ASN A 85 0.69 4.61 -0.44
CA ASN A 85 0.19 5.14 0.81
C ASN A 85 -0.32 4.05 1.76
N ALA A 86 -1.20 3.17 1.31
CA ALA A 86 -1.81 2.16 2.15
C ALA A 86 -0.83 1.02 2.48
N MET A 87 -0.17 0.45 1.47
CA MET A 87 0.76 -0.67 1.70
C MET A 87 2.19 -0.21 2.02
N GLY A 88 2.57 1.00 1.65
CA GLY A 88 3.85 1.60 2.01
C GLY A 88 3.77 2.41 3.30
N ASN A 89 3.37 3.67 3.21
CA ASN A 89 3.46 4.65 4.30
C ASN A 89 2.68 4.24 5.55
N VAL A 90 1.45 3.76 5.41
CA VAL A 90 0.61 3.38 6.57
C VAL A 90 1.20 2.19 7.29
N LEU A 91 1.64 1.13 6.58
CA LEU A 91 2.24 -0.04 7.24
C LEU A 91 3.58 0.31 7.89
N PHE A 92 4.39 1.16 7.26
CA PHE A 92 5.61 1.70 7.86
C PHE A 92 5.32 2.46 9.15
N SER A 93 4.34 3.37 9.12
CA SER A 93 3.94 4.16 10.29
C SER A 93 3.42 3.28 11.43
N ILE A 94 2.56 2.33 11.12
CA ILE A 94 2.05 1.36 12.10
C ILE A 94 3.20 0.55 12.69
N GLY A 95 4.13 0.05 11.84
CA GLY A 95 5.30 -0.68 12.27
C GLY A 95 6.19 0.13 13.21
N PHE A 96 6.42 1.40 12.89
CA PHE A 96 7.19 2.32 13.72
C PHE A 96 6.51 2.58 15.07
N PHE A 97 5.23 2.95 15.08
CA PHE A 97 4.51 3.20 16.34
C PHE A 97 4.39 1.95 17.20
N TYR A 98 4.22 0.78 16.58
CA TYR A 98 4.23 -0.48 17.31
C TYR A 98 5.59 -0.75 17.95
N TRP A 99 6.67 -0.64 17.16
CA TRP A 99 8.04 -0.76 17.66
C TRP A 99 8.30 0.22 18.80
N PHE A 100 7.95 1.48 18.62
CA PHE A 100 8.11 2.52 19.64
C PHE A 100 7.36 2.16 20.92
N SER A 101 6.12 1.71 20.82
CA SER A 101 5.30 1.36 21.99
C SER A 101 5.89 0.21 22.83
N ILE A 102 6.58 -0.73 22.20
CA ILE A 102 7.19 -1.86 22.92
C ILE A 102 8.49 -1.50 23.63
N GLN A 103 9.14 -0.38 23.27
CA GLN A 103 10.34 0.08 23.98
C GLN A 103 10.05 0.55 25.41
N PHE A 104 8.82 0.95 25.69
CA PHE A 104 8.38 1.45 26.99
C PHE A 104 7.61 0.44 27.81
N THR A 105 7.33 -0.76 27.27
CA THR A 105 6.54 -1.78 27.97
C THR A 105 7.37 -3.05 28.15
N GLU A 106 7.70 -3.38 29.40
CA GLU A 106 8.32 -4.67 29.73
C GLU A 106 7.31 -5.81 29.54
N ASN A 107 7.77 -6.95 29.00
CA ASN A 107 6.99 -8.20 28.87
C ASN A 107 5.70 -8.14 28.01
N VAL A 108 5.75 -7.49 26.86
CA VAL A 108 4.60 -7.51 25.93
C VAL A 108 4.48 -8.88 25.26
N LYS A 109 3.57 -9.70 25.74
CA LYS A 109 3.11 -10.89 25.00
C LYS A 109 2.36 -10.41 23.74
N PRO A 110 2.62 -10.99 22.54
CA PRO A 110 1.84 -10.66 21.35
C PRO A 110 0.38 -11.02 21.59
N GLU A 111 -0.47 -10.02 21.60
CA GLU A 111 -1.92 -10.21 21.79
C GLU A 111 -2.50 -10.99 20.60
N LYS A 112 -3.47 -11.88 20.86
CA LYS A 112 -4.20 -12.60 19.78
C LYS A 112 -4.79 -11.62 18.75
N PHE A 113 -5.23 -10.45 19.21
CA PHE A 113 -5.74 -9.37 18.38
C PHE A 113 -4.72 -8.86 17.35
N THR A 114 -3.43 -8.92 17.64
CA THR A 114 -2.40 -8.41 16.73
C THR A 114 -2.33 -9.19 15.41
N LYS A 115 -2.51 -10.53 15.47
CA LYS A 115 -2.52 -11.36 14.25
C LYS A 115 -3.77 -11.11 13.40
N LEU A 116 -4.93 -10.99 14.03
CA LEU A 116 -6.19 -10.69 13.36
C LEU A 116 -6.12 -9.31 12.71
N THR A 117 -5.65 -8.30 13.44
CA THR A 117 -5.51 -6.94 12.94
C THR A 117 -4.53 -6.87 11.77
N LEU A 118 -3.41 -7.61 11.83
CA LEU A 118 -2.48 -7.73 10.71
C LEU A 118 -3.16 -8.36 9.49
N ALA A 119 -3.90 -9.46 9.68
CA ALA A 119 -4.63 -10.09 8.58
C ALA A 119 -5.66 -9.13 7.96
N MET A 120 -6.40 -8.38 8.77
CA MET A 120 -7.35 -7.36 8.30
C MET A 120 -6.65 -6.23 7.53
N LEU A 121 -5.48 -5.77 7.98
CA LEU A 121 -4.67 -4.78 7.25
C LEU A 121 -4.24 -5.32 5.88
N LEU A 122 -3.72 -6.53 5.83
CA LEU A 122 -3.20 -7.10 4.58
C LEU A 122 -4.33 -7.45 3.61
N ILE A 123 -5.37 -8.12 4.08
CA ILE A 123 -6.51 -8.51 3.25
C ILE A 123 -7.31 -7.27 2.82
N GLY A 124 -7.58 -6.35 3.75
CA GLY A 124 -8.28 -5.11 3.46
C GLY A 124 -7.52 -4.23 2.47
N GLY A 125 -6.22 -4.02 2.71
CA GLY A 125 -5.37 -3.23 1.81
C GLY A 125 -5.23 -3.87 0.44
N ALA A 126 -4.89 -5.16 0.37
CA ALA A 126 -4.75 -5.87 -0.90
C ALA A 126 -6.08 -5.95 -1.68
N GLY A 127 -7.19 -6.24 -1.00
CA GLY A 127 -8.50 -6.32 -1.64
C GLY A 127 -8.98 -4.97 -2.20
N PHE A 128 -8.76 -3.88 -1.44
CA PHE A 128 -9.03 -2.52 -1.90
C PHE A 128 -8.23 -2.18 -3.15
N LEU A 129 -6.91 -2.40 -3.13
CA LEU A 129 -6.03 -2.12 -4.25
C LEU A 129 -6.36 -2.98 -5.47
N LEU A 130 -6.61 -4.28 -5.26
CA LEU A 130 -6.95 -5.19 -6.34
C LEU A 130 -8.24 -4.79 -7.05
N ALA A 131 -9.28 -4.39 -6.30
CA ALA A 131 -10.53 -3.89 -6.89
C ALA A 131 -10.27 -2.66 -7.78
N PHE A 132 -9.39 -1.75 -7.36
CA PHE A 132 -9.05 -0.56 -8.13
C PHE A 132 -8.16 -0.88 -9.34
N TYR A 133 -7.18 -1.78 -9.20
CA TYR A 133 -6.35 -2.21 -10.34
C TYR A 133 -7.17 -2.94 -11.40
N LEU A 134 -8.06 -3.83 -11.00
CA LEU A 134 -8.96 -4.52 -11.93
C LEU A 134 -9.89 -3.53 -12.63
N GLY A 135 -10.50 -2.62 -11.87
CA GLY A 135 -11.34 -1.57 -12.47
C GLY A 135 -10.55 -0.68 -13.43
N GLY A 136 -9.30 -0.35 -13.08
CA GLY A 136 -8.42 0.42 -13.95
C GLY A 136 -8.05 -0.30 -15.24
N ALA A 137 -7.77 -1.61 -15.16
CA ALA A 137 -7.49 -2.45 -16.32
C ALA A 137 -8.70 -2.57 -17.25
N ASP A 138 -9.91 -2.60 -16.68
CA ASP A 138 -11.18 -2.57 -17.42
C ASP A 138 -11.59 -1.16 -17.89
N SER A 139 -10.67 -0.20 -17.83
CA SER A 139 -10.90 1.19 -18.26
C SER A 139 -12.01 1.91 -17.48
N ILE A 140 -12.36 1.45 -16.28
CA ILE A 140 -13.35 2.13 -15.43
C ILE A 140 -12.79 3.50 -15.00
N PRO A 141 -13.47 4.61 -15.32
CA PRO A 141 -12.98 5.94 -15.03
C PRO A 141 -13.04 6.24 -13.51
N ARG A 142 -12.06 7.00 -13.05
CA ARG A 142 -12.05 7.54 -11.68
C ARG A 142 -12.96 8.75 -11.54
N ARG A 143 -13.31 9.13 -10.31
CA ARG A 143 -14.06 10.36 -9.96
C ARG A 143 -15.54 10.38 -10.36
N TYR A 144 -16.12 9.22 -10.61
CA TYR A 144 -17.57 9.12 -10.80
C TYR A 144 -18.25 8.88 -9.44
N SER A 145 -19.27 9.64 -9.14
CA SER A 145 -20.14 9.38 -7.98
C SER A 145 -21.18 8.31 -8.29
N THR A 146 -21.59 8.24 -9.57
CA THR A 146 -22.53 7.23 -10.09
C THR A 146 -22.06 6.83 -11.47
N TYR A 147 -21.92 5.54 -11.71
CA TYR A 147 -21.53 5.06 -13.04
C TYR A 147 -22.73 4.98 -13.97
N PRO A 148 -22.65 5.50 -15.20
CA PRO A 148 -23.70 5.35 -16.21
C PRO A 148 -23.82 3.89 -16.65
N ALA A 149 -24.91 3.55 -17.34
CA ALA A 149 -25.21 2.17 -17.72
C ALA A 149 -24.09 1.49 -18.55
N GLU A 150 -23.41 2.25 -19.39
CA GLU A 150 -22.28 1.79 -20.23
C GLU A 150 -21.05 1.40 -19.40
N LEU A 151 -20.95 1.89 -18.18
CA LEU A 151 -19.85 1.64 -17.23
C LEU A 151 -20.34 0.90 -15.99
N SER A 152 -21.41 0.13 -16.13
CA SER A 152 -22.08 -0.56 -15.01
C SER A 152 -21.16 -1.50 -14.23
N ALA A 153 -20.09 -2.04 -14.84
CA ALA A 153 -19.07 -2.85 -14.18
C ALA A 153 -18.28 -2.08 -13.10
N GLY A 154 -18.25 -0.75 -13.17
CA GLY A 154 -17.56 0.08 -12.18
C GLY A 154 -18.25 0.10 -10.81
N ALA A 155 -19.56 -0.02 -10.76
CA ALA A 155 -20.31 0.04 -9.50
C ALA A 155 -20.02 -1.14 -8.56
N PRO A 156 -20.03 -2.42 -8.99
CA PRO A 156 -19.65 -3.55 -8.16
C PRO A 156 -18.20 -3.46 -7.67
N LEU A 157 -17.26 -3.06 -8.51
CA LEU A 157 -15.85 -2.91 -8.12
C LEU A 157 -15.65 -1.80 -7.09
N ALA A 158 -16.38 -0.68 -7.22
CA ALA A 158 -16.37 0.39 -6.23
C ALA A 158 -16.92 -0.09 -4.88
N VAL A 159 -18.00 -0.87 -4.86
CA VAL A 159 -18.56 -1.46 -3.63
C VAL A 159 -17.59 -2.43 -2.99
N ILE A 160 -17.00 -3.35 -3.77
CA ILE A 160 -15.99 -4.30 -3.28
C ILE A 160 -14.80 -3.55 -2.70
N GLY A 161 -14.28 -2.54 -3.41
CA GLY A 161 -13.21 -1.68 -2.94
C GLY A 161 -13.56 -0.98 -1.62
N ALA A 162 -14.79 -0.43 -1.49
CA ALA A 162 -15.25 0.21 -0.26
C ALA A 162 -15.35 -0.75 0.93
N ILE A 163 -15.79 -2.00 0.72
CA ILE A 163 -15.84 -3.04 1.77
C ILE A 163 -14.42 -3.32 2.28
N PHE A 164 -13.47 -3.57 1.39
CA PHE A 164 -12.09 -3.84 1.78
C PHE A 164 -11.40 -2.62 2.41
N ALA A 165 -11.65 -1.41 1.91
CA ALA A 165 -11.15 -0.18 2.51
C ALA A 165 -11.71 0.02 3.93
N THR A 166 -12.97 -0.34 4.17
CA THR A 166 -13.58 -0.30 5.51
C THR A 166 -12.91 -1.30 6.46
N ILE A 167 -12.66 -2.54 6.01
CA ILE A 167 -11.91 -3.53 6.79
C ILE A 167 -10.52 -3.01 7.15
N TYR A 168 -9.84 -2.41 6.18
CA TYR A 168 -8.52 -1.80 6.37
C TYR A 168 -8.55 -0.66 7.39
N LEU A 169 -9.51 0.24 7.29
CA LEU A 169 -9.69 1.36 8.23
C LEU A 169 -9.97 0.87 9.65
N ILE A 170 -10.87 -0.11 9.81
CA ILE A 170 -11.16 -0.71 11.11
C ILE A 170 -9.88 -1.30 11.72
N ALA A 171 -9.08 -1.99 10.93
CA ALA A 171 -7.81 -2.55 11.39
C ALA A 171 -6.83 -1.47 11.88
N ILE A 172 -6.72 -0.35 11.16
CA ILE A 172 -5.91 0.82 11.57
C ILE A 172 -6.40 1.34 12.93
N LEU A 173 -7.71 1.55 13.09
CA LEU A 173 -8.29 2.05 14.33
C LEU A 173 -8.03 1.11 15.51
N ILE A 174 -8.21 -0.20 15.33
CA ILE A 174 -7.90 -1.21 16.36
C ILE A 174 -6.41 -1.15 16.72
N PHE A 175 -5.54 -1.00 15.73
CA PHE A 175 -4.09 -0.95 15.95
C PHE A 175 -3.70 0.26 16.79
N PHE A 176 -4.16 1.45 16.40
CA PHE A 176 -3.89 2.68 17.16
C PHE A 176 -4.48 2.66 18.55
N PHE A 177 -5.69 2.12 18.72
CA PHE A 177 -6.30 1.94 20.05
C PHE A 177 -5.43 1.06 20.96
N ASN A 178 -4.91 -0.06 20.44
CA ASN A 178 -4.05 -0.95 21.19
C ASN A 178 -2.69 -0.29 21.55
N ILE A 179 -2.11 0.46 20.64
CA ILE A 179 -0.88 1.22 20.91
C ILE A 179 -1.14 2.27 22.00
N SER A 180 -2.21 3.06 21.87
CA SER A 180 -2.57 4.09 22.85
C SER A 180 -2.78 3.51 24.24
N LYS A 181 -3.49 2.37 24.35
CA LYS A 181 -3.64 1.66 25.63
C LYS A 181 -2.32 1.23 26.25
N ARG A 182 -1.34 0.85 25.45
CA ARG A 182 0.00 0.49 25.96
C ARG A 182 0.73 1.71 26.48
N CYS A 183 0.73 2.79 25.73
CA CYS A 183 1.39 4.02 26.14
C CYS A 183 0.78 4.59 27.44
N LEU A 184 -0.55 4.55 27.60
CA LEU A 184 -1.23 5.01 28.79
C LEU A 184 -0.99 4.15 30.07
N LYS A 185 -0.54 2.91 29.92
CA LYS A 185 -0.19 2.06 31.09
C LYS A 185 1.19 2.35 31.67
N VAL A 186 1.99 3.17 30.97
CA VAL A 186 3.35 3.53 31.38
C VAL A 186 3.38 4.92 32.04
N LEU A 187 2.35 5.72 31.81
CA LEU A 187 2.10 7.00 32.48
C LEU A 187 1.37 6.81 33.81
#